data_cf6a209028fe061ac5bf48bbe836d20c
#
_entry.id   cf6a209028fe061ac5bf48bbe836d20c
#
_cell.length_a   1.000
_cell.length_b   1.000
_cell.length_c   1.000
_cell.angle_alpha   90.00
_cell.angle_beta   90.00
_cell.angle_gamma   90.00
#
_symmetry.space_group_name_H-M   'P 1'
#
loop_
_entity.id
_entity.type
_entity.pdbx_description
1 polymer ?
#
loop_
_entity_poly.entity_id
_entity_poly.type
_entity_poly.pdbx_seq_one_letter_code
_entity_poly.pdbx_strand_id
1 'polypeptide(L)'
;MTRTLTYNNIFHNLIVAFALGSTNGFVPNTVSHVPHVSMNLNGMPTKTDYLSTLPPEIGVRTPTVETQKITPATQEDEPAILVQGGSLRTWSYRSPLVEQVQVVLSSEGRPLDADLELWHGPDNTPCKLRVYVEDGHIRPFNAVIATPRGPNTIAIRNIGQIEFPLSAQVNGNHAESPSDECTSAGRTIQGGALRTYPFDPLVDSVQILLKTDGRPLNARIELLQGPNNNKQVIELYTEDGFVRPFFCILETPETGNVVRVVNTAPVEFPMTAAVVPHSIDQDMSSYKAIGGTAVLGGDLAF
;
A
#
# COMPACT_ATOMS: atom_id res chain seq x y z
N MET A 1 -8.48 -42.78 6.56
CA MET A 1 -7.11 -42.24 6.66
C MET A 1 -7.19 -40.72 6.43
N THR A 2 -7.29 -39.99 7.52
CA THR A 2 -7.46 -38.54 7.54
C THR A 2 -6.08 -37.89 7.60
N ARG A 3 -5.66 -37.22 6.55
CA ARG A 3 -4.42 -36.42 6.55
C ARG A 3 -4.75 -35.03 7.06
N THR A 4 -4.35 -34.77 8.31
CA THR A 4 -4.33 -33.45 8.92
C THR A 4 -3.12 -32.69 8.34
N LEU A 5 -3.36 -31.65 7.55
CA LEU A 5 -2.32 -30.70 7.15
C LEU A 5 -2.06 -29.75 8.30
N THR A 6 -0.95 -29.96 8.98
CA THR A 6 -0.42 -29.04 9.99
C THR A 6 0.21 -27.84 9.28
N TYR A 7 -0.43 -26.68 9.35
CA TYR A 7 0.15 -25.40 8.92
C TYR A 7 1.19 -24.97 9.96
N ASN A 8 2.46 -25.07 9.60
CA ASN A 8 3.55 -24.53 10.41
C ASN A 8 3.55 -23.00 10.32
N ASN A 9 3.27 -22.34 11.45
CA ASN A 9 3.46 -20.91 11.67
C ASN A 9 4.96 -20.54 11.55
N ILE A 10 5.39 -20.01 10.42
CA ILE A 10 6.79 -19.61 10.17
C ILE A 10 7.11 -18.23 10.81
N PHE A 11 6.13 -17.51 11.32
CA PHE A 11 6.32 -16.16 11.89
C PHE A 11 6.68 -16.10 13.38
N HIS A 12 6.84 -17.25 14.08
CA HIS A 12 7.08 -17.25 15.54
C HIS A 12 8.53 -17.13 15.98
N ASN A 13 9.51 -17.04 15.06
CA ASN A 13 10.94 -17.10 15.42
C ASN A 13 11.75 -15.82 15.17
N LEU A 14 11.13 -14.63 15.09
CA LEU A 14 11.89 -13.39 14.86
C LEU A 14 11.79 -12.35 15.99
N ILE A 15 11.33 -12.69 17.19
CA ILE A 15 11.19 -11.73 18.31
C ILE A 15 12.07 -12.07 19.54
N VAL A 16 13.00 -13.00 19.48
CA VAL A 16 13.89 -13.26 20.63
C VAL A 16 15.35 -13.24 20.19
N ALA A 17 15.92 -12.06 19.99
CA ALA A 17 17.37 -11.84 20.03
C ALA A 17 17.74 -10.34 20.06
N PHE A 18 17.31 -9.58 21.07
CA PHE A 18 17.96 -8.33 21.45
C PHE A 18 17.81 -8.11 22.96
N ALA A 19 18.62 -8.81 23.73
CA ALA A 19 19.04 -8.41 25.07
C ALA A 19 20.24 -9.26 25.45
N LEU A 20 21.43 -8.68 25.35
CA LEU A 20 22.52 -8.79 26.32
C LEU A 20 23.78 -8.15 25.74
N GLY A 21 24.05 -6.97 26.22
CA GLY A 21 25.25 -6.48 26.81
C GLY A 21 26.54 -6.48 25.97
N SER A 22 27.08 -5.30 25.71
CA SER A 22 28.48 -5.02 26.01
C SER A 22 28.73 -3.52 26.07
N THR A 23 29.07 -3.04 27.24
CA THR A 23 29.67 -1.74 27.52
C THR A 23 31.08 -1.71 26.99
N ASN A 24 31.42 -0.81 26.08
CA ASN A 24 32.80 -0.36 25.90
C ASN A 24 32.85 1.09 25.41
N GLY A 25 33.45 1.88 26.28
CA GLY A 25 34.29 3.05 26.16
C GLY A 25 34.05 4.05 25.04
N PHE A 26 33.44 5.18 25.43
CA PHE A 26 33.46 6.40 24.65
C PHE A 26 34.81 7.11 24.79
N VAL A 27 35.57 7.28 23.69
CA VAL A 27 36.75 8.14 23.62
C VAL A 27 36.34 9.40 22.82
N PRO A 28 36.44 10.59 23.39
CA PRO A 28 36.11 11.81 22.65
C PRO A 28 37.25 12.17 21.69
N ASN A 29 36.94 12.25 20.41
CA ASN A 29 37.87 12.74 19.41
C ASN A 29 37.81 14.27 19.34
N THR A 30 38.97 14.87 19.37
CA THR A 30 39.31 16.28 19.35
C THR A 30 38.71 17.07 18.19
N VAL A 31 38.17 18.24 18.53
CA VAL A 31 37.70 19.28 17.63
C VAL A 31 38.89 19.81 16.80
N SER A 32 38.86 19.62 15.49
CA SER A 32 39.75 20.31 14.56
C SER A 32 39.22 21.72 14.28
N HIS A 33 40.08 22.68 14.56
CA HIS A 33 39.90 24.11 14.31
C HIS A 33 39.67 24.39 12.81
N VAL A 34 38.52 25.01 12.48
CA VAL A 34 38.26 25.57 11.18
C VAL A 34 38.77 27.04 11.20
N PRO A 35 39.63 27.47 10.28
CA PRO A 35 40.08 28.86 10.27
C PRO A 35 38.96 29.80 9.84
N HIS A 36 38.73 30.80 10.65
CA HIS A 36 37.82 31.91 10.40
C HIS A 36 38.39 32.79 9.28
N VAL A 37 37.82 32.78 8.09
CA VAL A 37 38.13 33.72 7.03
C VAL A 37 37.24 34.96 7.26
N SER A 38 37.87 36.04 7.75
CA SER A 38 37.23 37.37 7.79
C SER A 38 37.25 37.97 6.40
N MET A 39 36.07 38.08 5.78
CA MET A 39 35.93 38.88 4.54
C MET A 39 35.87 40.36 4.84
N ASN A 40 36.83 41.09 4.25
CA ASN A 40 36.90 42.55 4.30
C ASN A 40 35.88 43.13 3.28
N LEU A 41 34.85 43.82 3.77
CA LEU A 41 33.72 44.34 2.97
C LEU A 41 33.98 45.69 2.29
N ASN A 42 35.24 46.09 2.10
CA ASN A 42 35.58 47.33 1.39
C ASN A 42 36.06 47.00 -0.04
N GLY A 43 35.16 47.10 -1.00
CA GLY A 43 35.51 46.98 -2.43
C GLY A 43 34.44 46.41 -3.35
N MET A 44 33.16 46.46 -2.98
CA MET A 44 32.12 46.18 -3.99
C MET A 44 31.81 47.43 -4.81
N PRO A 45 31.91 47.38 -6.16
CA PRO A 45 31.51 48.49 -7.04
C PRO A 45 29.98 48.67 -6.98
N THR A 46 29.54 49.92 -6.91
CA THR A 46 28.15 50.29 -6.90
C THR A 46 27.52 50.08 -8.28
N LYS A 47 26.19 49.90 -8.29
CA LYS A 47 25.36 49.57 -9.46
C LYS A 47 25.46 50.55 -10.63
N THR A 48 26.14 51.66 -10.46
CA THR A 48 26.34 52.74 -11.47
C THR A 48 27.50 52.47 -12.44
N ASP A 49 28.43 51.58 -12.08
CA ASP A 49 29.66 51.39 -12.87
C ASP A 49 29.50 50.39 -14.03
N TYR A 50 28.37 49.72 -14.13
CA TYR A 50 28.12 48.71 -15.19
C TYR A 50 27.40 49.24 -16.45
N LEU A 51 27.02 50.55 -16.48
CA LEU A 51 26.22 51.07 -17.60
C LEU A 51 27.04 51.71 -18.73
N SER A 52 28.39 51.79 -18.65
CA SER A 52 29.21 52.50 -19.61
C SER A 52 30.02 51.65 -20.60
N THR A 53 29.81 50.32 -20.58
CA THR A 53 30.58 49.39 -21.45
C THR A 53 29.72 48.40 -22.21
N LEU A 54 28.60 48.82 -22.81
CA LEU A 54 27.85 48.00 -23.75
C LEU A 54 28.17 48.42 -25.18
N PRO A 55 28.63 47.50 -26.05
CA PRO A 55 28.80 47.79 -27.49
C PRO A 55 27.42 47.92 -28.16
N PRO A 56 27.31 48.69 -29.26
CA PRO A 56 26.03 49.00 -29.90
C PRO A 56 25.44 47.81 -30.64
N GLU A 57 24.16 47.58 -30.36
CA GLU A 57 23.13 46.90 -31.16
C GLU A 57 23.50 45.61 -31.91
N ILE A 58 23.31 44.50 -31.25
CA ILE A 58 22.92 43.25 -31.91
C ILE A 58 21.40 43.08 -31.67
N GLY A 59 20.63 43.05 -32.78
CA GLY A 59 19.18 42.96 -32.76
C GLY A 59 18.65 41.80 -31.88
N VAL A 60 17.98 42.17 -30.83
CA VAL A 60 17.30 41.20 -29.92
C VAL A 60 16.09 40.65 -30.68
N ARG A 61 16.26 39.46 -31.27
CA ARG A 61 15.11 38.62 -31.57
C ARG A 61 14.56 38.15 -30.25
N THR A 62 13.44 38.75 -29.83
CA THR A 62 12.61 38.19 -28.74
C THR A 62 12.23 36.74 -29.09
N PRO A 63 12.62 35.75 -28.31
CA PRO A 63 12.06 34.43 -28.49
C PRO A 63 10.56 34.53 -28.16
N THR A 64 9.72 34.33 -29.17
CA THR A 64 8.30 34.08 -28.96
C THR A 64 8.25 32.82 -28.14
N VAL A 65 7.93 32.96 -26.86
CA VAL A 65 7.58 31.82 -26.02
C VAL A 65 6.24 31.31 -26.57
N GLU A 66 6.31 30.32 -27.46
CA GLU A 66 5.16 29.50 -27.75
C GLU A 66 4.76 28.87 -26.40
N THR A 67 3.67 29.37 -25.85
CA THR A 67 2.99 28.69 -24.74
C THR A 67 2.51 27.36 -25.31
N GLN A 68 3.38 26.35 -25.20
CA GLN A 68 2.96 24.97 -25.42
C GLN A 68 1.83 24.75 -24.42
N LYS A 69 0.64 24.67 -24.96
CA LYS A 69 -0.55 24.22 -24.27
C LYS A 69 -0.20 22.82 -23.78
N ILE A 70 0.17 22.71 -22.48
CA ILE A 70 0.37 21.43 -21.82
C ILE A 70 -1.00 20.77 -21.88
N THR A 71 -1.20 19.94 -22.88
CA THR A 71 -2.28 18.97 -22.92
C THR A 71 -2.03 18.13 -21.68
N PRO A 72 -3.01 17.95 -20.74
CA PRO A 72 -2.83 17.03 -19.66
C PRO A 72 -2.46 15.70 -20.30
N ALA A 73 -1.27 15.17 -19.94
CA ALA A 73 -0.86 13.85 -20.37
C ALA A 73 -2.01 12.92 -19.99
N THR A 74 -2.58 12.23 -20.96
CA THR A 74 -3.48 11.13 -20.70
C THR A 74 -2.73 10.23 -19.75
N GLN A 75 -3.25 10.05 -18.53
CA GLN A 75 -2.63 9.19 -17.53
C GLN A 75 -2.75 7.77 -18.08
N GLU A 76 -1.68 7.34 -18.74
CA GLU A 76 -1.55 5.95 -19.18
C GLU A 76 -1.19 5.14 -17.94
N ASP A 77 -2.01 4.16 -17.62
CA ASP A 77 -1.71 3.17 -16.58
C ASP A 77 -0.40 2.45 -16.94
N GLU A 78 0.45 2.23 -15.95
CA GLU A 78 1.67 1.45 -16.18
C GLU A 78 1.31 0.03 -16.66
N PRO A 79 2.00 -0.49 -17.68
CA PRO A 79 1.68 -1.79 -18.24
C PRO A 79 1.90 -2.91 -17.21
N ALA A 80 1.02 -3.89 -17.23
CA ALA A 80 1.17 -5.07 -16.39
C ALA A 80 2.39 -5.91 -16.83
N ILE A 81 3.17 -6.36 -15.85
CA ILE A 81 4.38 -7.17 -16.04
C ILE A 81 4.15 -8.59 -15.54
N LEU A 82 4.54 -9.58 -16.34
CA LEU A 82 4.45 -10.97 -15.94
C LEU A 82 5.59 -11.35 -14.98
N VAL A 83 5.23 -11.89 -13.82
CA VAL A 83 6.14 -12.38 -12.78
C VAL A 83 6.03 -13.90 -12.71
N GLN A 84 7.06 -14.60 -13.17
CA GLN A 84 7.11 -16.06 -13.15
C GLN A 84 7.13 -16.61 -11.71
N GLY A 85 6.63 -17.84 -11.53
CA GLY A 85 6.71 -18.52 -10.24
C GLY A 85 8.15 -18.62 -9.73
N GLY A 86 8.35 -18.35 -8.45
CA GLY A 86 9.67 -18.29 -7.81
C GLY A 86 10.47 -17.01 -8.10
N SER A 87 9.97 -16.09 -8.94
CA SER A 87 10.69 -14.87 -9.34
C SER A 87 10.34 -13.68 -8.46
N LEU A 88 11.27 -12.70 -8.44
CA LEU A 88 11.11 -11.39 -7.82
C LEU A 88 11.16 -10.30 -8.89
N ARG A 89 10.27 -9.32 -8.77
CA ARG A 89 10.30 -8.07 -9.54
C ARG A 89 10.21 -6.87 -8.60
N THR A 90 10.84 -5.77 -9.01
CA THR A 90 10.89 -4.54 -8.21
C THR A 90 10.55 -3.32 -9.03
N TRP A 91 9.82 -2.38 -8.41
CA TRP A 91 9.47 -1.06 -8.95
C TRP A 91 10.00 0.01 -7.99
N SER A 92 10.88 0.88 -8.48
CA SER A 92 11.56 1.86 -7.63
C SER A 92 11.09 3.27 -7.94
N TYR A 93 10.57 3.95 -6.93
CA TYR A 93 10.10 5.32 -6.96
C TYR A 93 11.09 6.22 -6.21
N ARG A 94 11.84 7.04 -6.97
CA ARG A 94 12.86 7.94 -6.39
C ARG A 94 12.27 9.28 -5.95
N SER A 95 11.17 9.68 -6.56
CA SER A 95 10.52 10.95 -6.25
C SER A 95 9.83 10.89 -4.90
N PRO A 96 10.07 11.86 -4.00
CA PRO A 96 9.32 11.98 -2.75
C PRO A 96 7.85 12.39 -2.96
N LEU A 97 7.47 12.76 -4.18
CA LEU A 97 6.09 13.13 -4.53
C LEU A 97 5.19 11.90 -4.72
N VAL A 98 5.77 10.72 -4.89
CA VAL A 98 5.00 9.47 -4.94
C VAL A 98 4.77 9.00 -3.50
N GLU A 99 3.64 9.41 -2.94
CA GLU A 99 3.28 9.12 -1.54
C GLU A 99 2.49 7.83 -1.38
N GLN A 100 1.97 7.29 -2.48
CA GLN A 100 1.22 6.04 -2.50
C GLN A 100 1.34 5.36 -3.86
N VAL A 101 1.24 4.04 -3.86
CA VAL A 101 1.34 3.20 -5.05
C VAL A 101 0.22 2.18 -5.03
N GLN A 102 -0.53 2.08 -6.12
CA GLN A 102 -1.51 1.02 -6.31
C GLN A 102 -0.85 -0.22 -6.89
N VAL A 103 -1.14 -1.37 -6.30
CA VAL A 103 -0.66 -2.67 -6.75
C VAL A 103 -1.86 -3.55 -7.07
N VAL A 104 -1.92 -3.99 -8.32
CA VAL A 104 -2.91 -4.95 -8.79
C VAL A 104 -2.20 -6.22 -9.23
N LEU A 105 -2.58 -7.36 -8.63
CA LEU A 105 -2.08 -8.68 -9.02
C LEU A 105 -3.23 -9.53 -9.53
N SER A 106 -3.03 -10.18 -10.66
CA SER A 106 -3.99 -11.10 -11.26
C SER A 106 -3.33 -12.35 -11.79
N SER A 107 -4.12 -13.36 -12.08
CA SER A 107 -3.70 -14.59 -12.75
C SER A 107 -4.73 -15.01 -13.77
N GLU A 108 -4.40 -15.97 -14.61
CA GLU A 108 -5.32 -16.50 -15.64
C GLU A 108 -6.18 -17.64 -15.07
N GLY A 109 -7.06 -17.35 -14.09
CA GLY A 109 -7.95 -18.33 -13.47
C GLY A 109 -7.23 -19.40 -12.64
N ARG A 110 -6.06 -19.05 -12.06
CA ARG A 110 -5.24 -19.94 -11.25
C ARG A 110 -4.99 -19.32 -9.87
N PRO A 111 -4.62 -20.15 -8.89
CA PRO A 111 -4.22 -19.61 -7.58
C PRO A 111 -3.06 -18.63 -7.71
N LEU A 112 -3.19 -17.50 -7.02
CA LEU A 112 -2.16 -16.48 -6.90
C LEU A 112 -1.59 -16.57 -5.49
N ASP A 113 -0.26 -16.63 -5.38
CA ASP A 113 0.46 -16.68 -4.11
C ASP A 113 1.69 -15.78 -4.21
N ALA A 114 1.69 -14.67 -3.48
CA ALA A 114 2.70 -13.62 -3.60
C ALA A 114 3.08 -13.01 -2.27
N ASP A 115 4.37 -12.68 -2.14
CA ASP A 115 4.89 -11.79 -1.11
C ASP A 115 5.12 -10.41 -1.72
N LEU A 116 4.62 -9.37 -1.04
CA LEU A 116 4.88 -7.97 -1.37
C LEU A 116 5.63 -7.32 -0.22
N GLU A 117 6.66 -6.57 -0.56
CA GLU A 117 7.44 -5.82 0.41
C GLU A 117 7.64 -4.38 -0.06
N LEU A 118 7.51 -3.44 0.86
CA LEU A 118 7.98 -2.08 0.66
C LEU A 118 9.39 -1.97 1.25
N TRP A 119 10.36 -1.62 0.42
CA TRP A 119 11.72 -1.34 0.86
C TRP A 119 11.95 0.17 0.91
N HIS A 120 12.38 0.66 2.04
CA HIS A 120 12.74 2.06 2.27
C HIS A 120 14.21 2.16 2.65
N GLY A 121 15.06 2.47 1.65
CA GLY A 121 16.51 2.38 1.82
C GLY A 121 17.05 0.94 1.82
N PRO A 122 18.33 0.75 2.19
CA PRO A 122 19.01 -0.54 2.01
C PRO A 122 18.56 -1.63 3.00
N ASP A 123 18.13 -1.26 4.21
CA ASP A 123 17.94 -2.23 5.30
C ASP A 123 16.56 -2.13 5.99
N ASN A 124 15.64 -1.31 5.48
CA ASN A 124 14.33 -1.14 6.09
C ASN A 124 13.19 -1.66 5.20
N THR A 125 12.37 -2.54 5.76
CA THR A 125 11.15 -3.08 5.13
C THR A 125 9.93 -2.74 5.99
N PRO A 126 9.41 -1.49 5.89
CA PRO A 126 8.36 -1.01 6.78
C PRO A 126 6.97 -1.60 6.51
N CYS A 127 6.78 -2.27 5.37
CA CYS A 127 5.52 -2.93 5.05
C CYS A 127 5.79 -4.28 4.37
N LYS A 128 5.06 -5.31 4.81
CA LYS A 128 5.09 -6.67 4.26
C LYS A 128 3.67 -7.19 4.14
N LEU A 129 3.39 -7.82 3.01
CA LEU A 129 2.12 -8.49 2.75
C LEU A 129 2.39 -9.90 2.23
N ARG A 130 1.60 -10.84 2.69
CA ARG A 130 1.45 -12.14 2.09
C ARG A 130 0.05 -12.24 1.53
N VAL A 131 -0.08 -12.56 0.26
CA VAL A 131 -1.34 -12.60 -0.46
C VAL A 131 -1.55 -13.99 -1.05
N TYR A 132 -2.70 -14.57 -0.73
CA TYR A 132 -3.21 -15.77 -1.39
C TYR A 132 -4.59 -15.49 -1.95
N VAL A 133 -4.82 -15.88 -3.21
CA VAL A 133 -6.11 -15.82 -3.88
C VAL A 133 -6.36 -17.15 -4.57
N GLU A 134 -7.54 -17.74 -4.39
CA GLU A 134 -7.90 -19.03 -5.01
C GLU A 134 -7.99 -18.93 -6.54
N ASP A 135 -8.54 -17.83 -7.05
CA ASP A 135 -8.65 -17.51 -8.47
C ASP A 135 -8.37 -16.01 -8.67
N GLY A 136 -7.18 -15.69 -9.17
CA GLY A 136 -6.74 -14.32 -9.37
C GLY A 136 -7.31 -13.64 -10.63
N HIS A 137 -8.13 -14.33 -11.43
CA HIS A 137 -8.89 -13.73 -12.52
C HIS A 137 -10.22 -13.16 -12.01
N ILE A 138 -10.92 -13.93 -11.21
CA ILE A 138 -12.23 -13.52 -10.65
C ILE A 138 -12.04 -12.53 -9.49
N ARG A 139 -10.97 -12.69 -8.71
CA ARG A 139 -10.66 -11.88 -7.52
C ARG A 139 -9.22 -11.38 -7.57
N PRO A 140 -8.91 -10.40 -8.44
CA PRO A 140 -7.58 -9.81 -8.46
C PRO A 140 -7.28 -9.18 -7.08
N PHE A 141 -6.03 -9.27 -6.65
CA PHE A 141 -5.58 -8.50 -5.51
C PHE A 141 -5.42 -7.04 -5.92
N ASN A 142 -6.07 -6.12 -5.21
CA ASN A 142 -5.99 -4.70 -5.45
C ASN A 142 -5.77 -3.97 -4.11
N ALA A 143 -4.61 -3.33 -3.94
CA ALA A 143 -4.27 -2.61 -2.72
C ALA A 143 -3.44 -1.37 -3.00
N VAL A 144 -3.58 -0.38 -2.12
CA VAL A 144 -2.78 0.84 -2.12
C VAL A 144 -1.79 0.79 -0.96
N ILE A 145 -0.52 0.91 -1.28
CA ILE A 145 0.59 0.92 -0.33
C ILE A 145 1.10 2.34 -0.19
N ALA A 146 1.07 2.87 1.02
CA ALA A 146 1.64 4.19 1.31
C ALA A 146 3.17 4.15 1.24
N THR A 147 3.74 5.06 0.45
CA THR A 147 5.18 5.18 0.16
C THR A 147 5.73 6.55 0.56
N PRO A 148 5.47 7.04 1.80
CA PRO A 148 5.88 8.38 2.20
C PRO A 148 7.39 8.53 2.20
N ARG A 149 7.86 9.75 1.92
CA ARG A 149 9.27 10.15 2.08
C ARG A 149 10.26 9.29 1.29
N GLY A 150 10.02 9.08 -0.01
CA GLY A 150 10.93 8.30 -0.87
C GLY A 150 12.43 8.55 -0.66
N PRO A 151 13.32 7.67 -1.19
CA PRO A 151 13.02 6.65 -2.20
C PRO A 151 12.40 5.39 -1.62
N ASN A 152 11.44 4.84 -2.34
CA ASN A 152 10.76 3.60 -1.99
C ASN A 152 10.82 2.60 -3.14
N THR A 153 10.84 1.32 -2.81
CA THR A 153 10.80 0.25 -3.81
C THR A 153 9.74 -0.76 -3.41
N ILE A 154 8.81 -1.04 -4.32
CA ILE A 154 7.87 -2.15 -4.18
C ILE A 154 8.54 -3.40 -4.74
N ALA A 155 8.63 -4.45 -3.96
CA ALA A 155 9.15 -5.75 -4.35
C ALA A 155 8.01 -6.77 -4.32
N ILE A 156 7.80 -7.47 -5.43
CA ILE A 156 6.76 -8.50 -5.58
C ILE A 156 7.44 -9.80 -5.93
N ARG A 157 7.28 -10.79 -5.08
CA ARG A 157 7.78 -12.14 -5.28
C ARG A 157 6.59 -13.08 -5.52
N ASN A 158 6.55 -13.71 -6.68
CA ASN A 158 5.63 -14.81 -6.91
C ASN A 158 6.21 -16.06 -6.24
N ILE A 159 5.54 -16.57 -5.21
CA ILE A 159 5.96 -17.76 -4.47
C ILE A 159 5.19 -19.02 -4.89
N GLY A 160 4.28 -18.87 -5.87
CA GLY A 160 3.61 -19.97 -6.51
C GLY A 160 4.59 -20.86 -7.30
N GLN A 161 4.05 -21.95 -7.84
CA GLN A 161 4.83 -22.85 -8.67
C GLN A 161 5.28 -22.17 -9.97
N ILE A 162 6.35 -22.68 -10.57
CA ILE A 162 6.98 -22.09 -11.76
C ILE A 162 5.99 -21.93 -12.94
N GLU A 163 5.05 -22.86 -13.05
CA GLU A 163 4.02 -22.88 -14.10
C GLU A 163 2.89 -21.86 -13.86
N PHE A 164 2.88 -21.19 -12.71
CA PHE A 164 1.83 -20.24 -12.34
C PHE A 164 2.37 -18.81 -12.31
N PRO A 165 2.56 -18.19 -13.48
CA PRO A 165 2.90 -16.78 -13.54
C PRO A 165 1.73 -15.92 -13.02
N LEU A 166 2.05 -14.79 -12.40
CA LEU A 166 1.09 -13.75 -12.10
C LEU A 166 1.39 -12.49 -12.93
N SER A 167 0.35 -11.72 -13.21
CA SER A 167 0.44 -10.41 -13.80
C SER A 167 0.46 -9.36 -12.70
N ALA A 168 1.47 -8.50 -12.67
CA ALA A 168 1.61 -7.43 -11.70
C ALA A 168 1.59 -6.07 -12.40
N GLN A 169 0.68 -5.21 -11.97
CA GLN A 169 0.60 -3.80 -12.35
C GLN A 169 0.86 -2.97 -11.11
N VAL A 170 1.82 -2.06 -11.17
CA VAL A 170 2.23 -1.22 -10.05
C VAL A 170 2.23 0.23 -10.53
N ASN A 171 1.28 1.02 -10.06
CA ASN A 171 1.02 2.38 -10.54
C ASN A 171 1.27 3.40 -9.43
N GLY A 172 2.24 4.30 -9.64
CA GLY A 172 2.56 5.39 -8.73
C GLY A 172 1.91 6.73 -9.09
N ASN A 173 1.31 6.84 -10.28
CA ASN A 173 0.72 8.08 -10.77
C ASN A 173 -0.78 8.19 -10.44
N HIS A 174 -1.42 7.06 -10.29
CA HIS A 174 -2.83 6.98 -9.97
C HIS A 174 -3.03 5.87 -8.93
N ALA A 175 -3.60 6.23 -7.79
CA ALA A 175 -3.97 5.28 -6.76
C ALA A 175 -5.37 5.60 -6.26
N GLU A 176 -6.15 4.56 -6.05
CA GLU A 176 -7.49 4.69 -5.48
C GLU A 176 -7.43 5.19 -4.04
N SER A 177 -8.47 5.89 -3.62
CA SER A 177 -8.60 6.42 -2.28
C SER A 177 -9.85 5.86 -1.61
N PRO A 178 -9.79 5.62 -0.27
CA PRO A 178 -10.97 5.20 0.45
C PRO A 178 -12.08 6.26 0.37
N SER A 179 -13.33 5.82 0.23
CA SER A 179 -14.49 6.71 0.23
C SER A 179 -14.67 7.41 1.58
N ASP A 180 -15.45 8.49 1.60
CA ASP A 180 -15.81 9.20 2.84
C ASP A 180 -16.55 8.28 3.81
N GLU A 181 -17.39 7.38 3.29
CA GLU A 181 -18.06 6.35 4.08
C GLU A 181 -17.03 5.41 4.72
N CYS A 182 -16.06 4.91 3.97
CA CYS A 182 -15.01 4.05 4.48
C CYS A 182 -14.17 4.75 5.55
N THR A 183 -13.83 6.03 5.35
CA THR A 183 -13.04 6.78 6.33
C THR A 183 -13.77 7.02 7.64
N SER A 184 -15.09 7.12 7.63
CA SER A 184 -15.96 7.38 8.80
C SER A 184 -16.46 6.12 9.51
N ALA A 185 -16.53 4.99 8.81
CA ALA A 185 -17.09 3.72 9.33
C ALA A 185 -16.13 2.93 10.25
N GLY A 186 -14.98 3.51 10.60
CA GLY A 186 -13.93 2.81 11.38
C GLY A 186 -14.42 2.24 12.72
N ARG A 187 -14.12 0.96 12.98
CA ARG A 187 -14.42 0.25 14.23
C ARG A 187 -13.13 -0.28 14.85
N THR A 188 -13.01 -0.15 16.16
CA THR A 188 -11.85 -0.67 16.88
C THR A 188 -11.91 -2.17 17.00
N ILE A 189 -10.81 -2.85 16.70
CA ILE A 189 -10.58 -4.29 16.93
C ILE A 189 -9.37 -4.42 17.85
N GLN A 190 -9.57 -5.00 19.02
CA GLN A 190 -8.50 -5.24 20.00
C GLN A 190 -7.50 -6.26 19.47
N GLY A 191 -6.26 -6.21 19.96
CA GLY A 191 -5.26 -7.23 19.61
C GLY A 191 -5.74 -8.63 19.97
N GLY A 192 -5.55 -9.59 19.07
CA GLY A 192 -6.04 -10.95 19.19
C GLY A 192 -7.54 -11.14 18.88
N ALA A 193 -8.30 -10.05 18.65
CA ALA A 193 -9.72 -10.13 18.33
C ALA A 193 -9.97 -10.15 16.82
N LEU A 194 -11.16 -10.60 16.44
CA LEU A 194 -11.62 -10.61 15.05
C LEU A 194 -12.99 -9.93 14.93
N ARG A 195 -13.30 -9.47 13.73
CA ARG A 195 -14.63 -8.98 13.34
C ARG A 195 -15.01 -9.52 11.97
N THR A 196 -16.29 -9.86 11.83
CA THR A 196 -16.85 -10.46 10.62
C THR A 196 -17.88 -9.52 10.01
N TYR A 197 -17.83 -9.37 8.70
CA TYR A 197 -18.69 -8.48 7.91
C TYR A 197 -19.36 -9.30 6.79
N PRO A 198 -20.63 -9.71 6.98
CA PRO A 198 -21.40 -10.35 5.92
C PRO A 198 -21.90 -9.30 4.92
N PHE A 199 -21.93 -9.63 3.64
CA PHE A 199 -22.41 -8.76 2.59
C PHE A 199 -23.61 -9.34 1.86
N ASP A 200 -24.49 -8.43 1.40
CA ASP A 200 -25.58 -8.78 0.51
C ASP A 200 -25.05 -9.27 -0.84
N PRO A 201 -25.71 -10.24 -1.50
CA PRO A 201 -25.36 -10.69 -2.85
C PRO A 201 -25.27 -9.60 -3.92
N LEU A 202 -25.82 -8.41 -3.68
CA LEU A 202 -25.73 -7.26 -4.57
C LEU A 202 -24.41 -6.50 -4.47
N VAL A 203 -23.58 -6.80 -3.49
CA VAL A 203 -22.28 -6.12 -3.31
C VAL A 203 -21.23 -6.85 -4.15
N ASP A 204 -20.77 -6.21 -5.22
CA ASP A 204 -19.77 -6.75 -6.14
C ASP A 204 -18.35 -6.59 -5.63
N SER A 205 -18.08 -5.52 -4.88
CA SER A 205 -16.78 -5.29 -4.27
C SER A 205 -16.90 -4.51 -2.95
N VAL A 206 -15.90 -4.70 -2.09
CA VAL A 206 -15.81 -4.05 -0.79
C VAL A 206 -14.48 -3.37 -0.61
N GLN A 207 -14.49 -2.19 0.02
CA GLN A 207 -13.28 -1.48 0.39
C GLN A 207 -12.96 -1.70 1.87
N ILE A 208 -11.69 -1.88 2.16
CA ILE A 208 -11.19 -2.14 3.50
C ILE A 208 -10.09 -1.13 3.82
N LEU A 209 -10.23 -0.43 4.94
CA LEU A 209 -9.22 0.49 5.46
C LEU A 209 -8.83 0.08 6.87
N LEU A 210 -7.55 -0.22 7.06
CA LEU A 210 -6.96 -0.55 8.36
C LEU A 210 -5.97 0.52 8.80
N LYS A 211 -6.08 0.97 10.05
CA LYS A 211 -5.22 2.00 10.64
C LYS A 211 -4.89 1.70 12.10
N THR A 212 -3.77 2.25 12.58
CA THR A 212 -3.44 2.34 14.00
C THR A 212 -3.16 3.79 14.39
N ASP A 213 -2.84 4.03 15.63
CA ASP A 213 -2.48 5.33 16.21
C ASP A 213 -0.96 5.63 16.19
N GLY A 214 -0.23 5.08 15.21
CA GLY A 214 1.24 5.20 15.11
C GLY A 214 1.98 3.96 15.63
N ARG A 215 1.23 2.90 15.98
CA ARG A 215 1.77 1.61 16.38
C ARG A 215 1.87 0.66 15.19
N PRO A 216 2.64 -0.43 15.30
CA PRO A 216 2.64 -1.46 14.27
C PRO A 216 1.23 -2.00 14.02
N LEU A 217 0.90 -2.16 12.74
CA LEU A 217 -0.35 -2.77 12.29
C LEU A 217 -0.06 -4.20 11.86
N ASN A 218 -0.65 -5.16 12.54
CA ASN A 218 -0.61 -6.57 12.19
C ASN A 218 -2.04 -7.06 12.01
N ALA A 219 -2.38 -7.50 10.82
CA ALA A 219 -3.73 -7.90 10.51
C ALA A 219 -3.76 -9.09 9.54
N ARG A 220 -4.85 -9.84 9.61
CA ARG A 220 -5.20 -10.83 8.61
C ARG A 220 -6.61 -10.56 8.12
N ILE A 221 -6.75 -10.42 6.81
CA ILE A 221 -8.02 -10.22 6.12
C ILE A 221 -8.33 -11.53 5.39
N GLU A 222 -9.53 -12.03 5.53
CA GLU A 222 -10.00 -13.24 4.87
C GLU A 222 -11.33 -12.96 4.19
N LEU A 223 -11.39 -13.24 2.90
CA LEU A 223 -12.65 -13.32 2.16
C LEU A 223 -13.09 -14.78 2.13
N LEU A 224 -14.24 -15.04 2.73
CA LEU A 224 -14.86 -16.36 2.79
C LEU A 224 -16.11 -16.40 1.91
N GLN A 225 -16.34 -17.54 1.30
CA GLN A 225 -17.57 -17.84 0.58
C GLN A 225 -18.10 -19.19 1.07
N GLY A 226 -19.05 -19.11 2.02
CA GLY A 226 -19.50 -20.28 2.76
C GLY A 226 -18.58 -20.66 3.93
N PRO A 227 -18.91 -21.72 4.68
CA PRO A 227 -18.20 -22.10 5.89
C PRO A 227 -16.77 -22.60 5.58
N ASN A 228 -15.77 -21.93 6.17
CA ASN A 228 -14.35 -22.27 6.07
C ASN A 228 -13.78 -22.32 4.64
N ASN A 229 -14.41 -21.66 3.67
CA ASN A 229 -13.96 -21.60 2.31
C ASN A 229 -13.29 -20.24 2.05
N ASN A 230 -11.98 -20.16 2.28
CA ASN A 230 -11.19 -18.96 2.05
C ASN A 230 -10.95 -18.78 0.55
N LYS A 231 -11.48 -17.71 -0.01
CA LYS A 231 -11.27 -17.30 -1.40
C LYS A 231 -10.05 -16.41 -1.57
N GLN A 232 -9.82 -15.55 -0.58
CA GLN A 232 -8.66 -14.66 -0.55
C GLN A 232 -8.19 -14.48 0.90
N VAL A 233 -6.88 -14.45 1.10
CA VAL A 233 -6.24 -14.21 2.39
C VAL A 233 -5.13 -13.20 2.20
N ILE A 234 -5.13 -12.16 3.02
CA ILE A 234 -4.07 -11.14 3.06
C ILE A 234 -3.54 -11.09 4.49
N GLU A 235 -2.27 -11.41 4.68
CA GLU A 235 -1.56 -11.18 5.93
C GLU A 235 -0.72 -9.92 5.77
N LEU A 236 -0.87 -9.00 6.71
CA LEU A 236 -0.32 -7.65 6.64
C LEU A 236 0.51 -7.34 7.88
N TYR A 237 1.67 -6.77 7.64
CA TYR A 237 2.48 -6.06 8.64
C TYR A 237 2.85 -4.68 8.13
N THR A 238 2.62 -3.63 8.92
CA THR A 238 3.28 -2.34 8.74
C THR A 238 3.89 -1.86 10.05
N GLU A 239 5.05 -1.21 9.95
CA GLU A 239 5.79 -0.68 11.11
C GLU A 239 4.99 0.41 11.85
N ASP A 240 4.24 1.21 11.11
CA ASP A 240 3.43 2.32 11.61
C ASP A 240 2.13 2.42 10.80
N GLY A 241 1.02 2.02 11.38
CA GLY A 241 -0.29 2.03 10.70
C GLY A 241 -0.97 3.40 10.64
N PHE A 242 -0.37 4.46 11.18
CA PHE A 242 -0.81 5.85 10.98
C PHE A 242 -0.14 6.45 9.74
N VAL A 243 1.17 6.29 9.62
CA VAL A 243 1.96 6.77 8.47
C VAL A 243 1.71 5.91 7.23
N ARG A 244 1.47 4.61 7.44
CA ARG A 244 1.20 3.62 6.39
C ARG A 244 -0.09 2.87 6.68
N PRO A 245 -1.25 3.53 6.56
CA PRO A 245 -2.53 2.82 6.61
C PRO A 245 -2.61 1.83 5.44
N PHE A 246 -3.32 0.74 5.65
CA PHE A 246 -3.55 -0.24 4.59
C PHE A 246 -4.95 -0.05 4.01
N PHE A 247 -5.01 0.09 2.69
CA PHE A 247 -6.26 0.19 1.94
C PHE A 247 -6.26 -0.85 0.83
N CYS A 248 -7.35 -1.61 0.70
CA CYS A 248 -7.55 -2.54 -0.40
C CYS A 248 -9.01 -2.63 -0.81
N ILE A 249 -9.22 -3.11 -2.04
CA ILE A 249 -10.53 -3.45 -2.59
C ILE A 249 -10.54 -4.95 -2.84
N LEU A 250 -11.59 -5.62 -2.37
CA LEU A 250 -11.82 -7.04 -2.59
C LEU A 250 -13.04 -7.23 -3.48
N GLU A 251 -12.88 -7.99 -4.56
CA GLU A 251 -14.00 -8.42 -5.39
C GLU A 251 -14.79 -9.51 -4.65
N THR A 252 -16.12 -9.32 -4.57
CA THR A 252 -17.04 -10.22 -3.87
C THR A 252 -18.10 -10.79 -4.82
N PRO A 253 -17.70 -11.38 -5.96
CA PRO A 253 -18.63 -11.93 -6.92
C PRO A 253 -19.45 -13.06 -6.29
N GLU A 254 -20.66 -13.28 -6.82
CA GLU A 254 -21.60 -14.31 -6.37
C GLU A 254 -22.19 -14.02 -4.97
N THR A 255 -22.72 -15.06 -4.33
CA THR A 255 -23.44 -14.94 -3.06
C THR A 255 -22.66 -15.54 -1.90
N GLY A 256 -23.00 -15.12 -0.66
CA GLY A 256 -22.45 -15.70 0.56
C GLY A 256 -21.06 -15.23 0.91
N ASN A 257 -20.65 -14.06 0.40
CA ASN A 257 -19.36 -13.45 0.71
C ASN A 257 -19.36 -12.86 2.12
N VAL A 258 -18.30 -13.16 2.86
CA VAL A 258 -18.07 -12.68 4.22
C VAL A 258 -16.61 -12.24 4.33
N VAL A 259 -16.39 -11.01 4.75
CA VAL A 259 -15.04 -10.52 5.09
C VAL A 259 -14.82 -10.71 6.58
N ARG A 260 -13.71 -11.33 6.94
CA ARG A 260 -13.24 -11.46 8.32
C ARG A 260 -11.91 -10.72 8.48
N VAL A 261 -11.87 -9.79 9.42
CA VAL A 261 -10.68 -9.03 9.76
C VAL A 261 -10.21 -9.44 11.14
N VAL A 262 -8.99 -9.93 11.24
CA VAL A 262 -8.35 -10.38 12.47
C VAL A 262 -7.21 -9.43 12.81
N ASN A 263 -7.22 -8.89 14.02
CA ASN A 263 -6.05 -8.19 14.56
C ASN A 263 -5.09 -9.22 15.15
N THR A 264 -3.99 -9.49 14.47
CA THR A 264 -2.99 -10.49 14.90
C THR A 264 -1.93 -9.93 15.84
N ALA A 265 -2.02 -8.64 16.19
CA ALA A 265 -1.13 -8.00 17.16
C ALA A 265 -1.44 -8.44 18.60
N PRO A 266 -0.52 -8.22 19.56
CA PRO A 266 -0.79 -8.34 21.00
C PRO A 266 -1.98 -7.47 21.46
N VAL A 267 -2.58 -7.85 22.62
CA VAL A 267 -3.81 -7.24 23.14
C VAL A 267 -3.72 -5.70 23.30
N GLU A 268 -2.55 -5.20 23.65
CA GLU A 268 -2.27 -3.78 23.84
C GLU A 268 -2.16 -2.96 22.55
N PHE A 269 -2.28 -3.60 21.39
CA PHE A 269 -2.21 -2.93 20.08
C PHE A 269 -3.55 -3.01 19.34
N PRO A 270 -4.52 -2.15 19.70
CA PRO A 270 -5.76 -2.07 18.95
C PRO A 270 -5.54 -1.49 17.56
N MET A 271 -6.35 -1.90 16.61
CA MET A 271 -6.44 -1.29 15.29
C MET A 271 -7.85 -0.78 15.00
N THR A 272 -7.98 0.14 14.08
CA THR A 272 -9.27 0.58 13.51
C THR A 272 -9.42 -0.05 12.14
N ALA A 273 -10.55 -0.74 11.93
CA ALA A 273 -10.92 -1.35 10.66
C ALA A 273 -12.24 -0.78 10.18
N ALA A 274 -12.28 -0.33 8.92
CA ALA A 274 -13.49 -0.02 8.19
C ALA A 274 -13.64 -1.01 7.05
N VAL A 275 -14.82 -1.58 6.88
CA VAL A 275 -15.16 -2.51 5.80
C VAL A 275 -16.55 -2.12 5.31
N VAL A 276 -16.63 -1.55 4.10
CA VAL A 276 -17.86 -1.03 3.51
C VAL A 276 -17.99 -1.44 2.05
N PRO A 277 -19.20 -1.51 1.49
CA PRO A 277 -19.37 -1.72 0.06
C PRO A 277 -18.61 -0.68 -0.76
N HIS A 278 -18.00 -1.11 -1.86
CA HIS A 278 -17.37 -0.23 -2.86
C HIS A 278 -18.25 -0.14 -4.10
N SER A 279 -18.70 -1.26 -4.63
CA SER A 279 -19.56 -1.36 -5.78
C SER A 279 -20.78 -2.24 -5.49
N ILE A 280 -21.92 -1.82 -6.00
CA ILE A 280 -23.20 -2.54 -5.85
C ILE A 280 -23.78 -2.75 -7.25
N ASP A 281 -24.15 -3.99 -7.57
CA ASP A 281 -24.81 -4.36 -8.81
C ASP A 281 -26.20 -3.71 -8.90
N GLN A 282 -26.33 -2.69 -9.75
CA GLN A 282 -27.57 -1.95 -9.94
C GLN A 282 -28.61 -2.74 -10.76
N ASP A 283 -28.17 -3.66 -11.60
CA ASP A 283 -29.08 -4.45 -12.44
C ASP A 283 -29.88 -5.44 -11.59
N MET A 284 -29.24 -6.04 -10.58
CA MET A 284 -29.90 -6.91 -9.62
C MET A 284 -30.72 -6.16 -8.57
N SER A 285 -30.44 -4.89 -8.30
CA SER A 285 -31.21 -4.07 -7.35
C SER A 285 -32.66 -3.84 -7.81
N SER A 286 -32.89 -3.80 -9.11
CA SER A 286 -34.22 -3.66 -9.70
C SER A 286 -35.13 -4.90 -9.47
N TYR A 287 -34.55 -6.09 -9.31
CA TYR A 287 -35.27 -7.32 -9.02
C TYR A 287 -35.75 -7.41 -7.57
N LYS A 288 -35.01 -6.81 -6.62
CA LYS A 288 -35.38 -6.82 -5.18
C LYS A 288 -36.46 -5.81 -4.80
N ALA A 289 -36.63 -4.74 -5.60
CA ALA A 289 -37.69 -3.76 -5.38
C ALA A 289 -39.11 -4.35 -5.49
N ILE A 290 -39.25 -5.57 -6.03
CA ILE A 290 -40.52 -6.26 -6.21
C ILE A 290 -40.87 -7.19 -5.02
N GLY A 291 -39.97 -7.45 -4.07
CA GLY A 291 -40.26 -8.43 -3.02
C GLY A 291 -39.41 -8.47 -1.77
N GLY A 292 -39.21 -7.37 -1.06
CA GLY A 292 -38.64 -7.45 0.29
C GLY A 292 -37.58 -6.38 0.63
N THR A 293 -37.59 -5.96 1.87
CA THR A 293 -36.68 -4.96 2.45
C THR A 293 -35.22 -5.44 2.36
N ALA A 294 -34.39 -4.77 1.57
CA ALA A 294 -32.96 -5.03 1.55
C ALA A 294 -32.34 -4.57 2.88
N VAL A 295 -31.77 -5.48 3.64
CA VAL A 295 -30.96 -5.16 4.81
C VAL A 295 -29.53 -4.97 4.30
N LEU A 296 -29.09 -3.74 4.14
CA LEU A 296 -27.68 -3.40 3.94
C LEU A 296 -26.90 -3.85 5.18
N GLY A 297 -25.81 -4.59 4.97
CA GLY A 297 -25.06 -5.30 5.98
C GLY A 297 -24.90 -4.54 7.29
N GLY A 298 -25.48 -5.09 8.34
CA GLY A 298 -25.33 -4.61 9.71
C GLY A 298 -24.30 -5.47 10.45
N ASP A 299 -23.50 -4.81 11.29
CA ASP A 299 -22.57 -5.45 12.23
C ASP A 299 -23.29 -6.51 13.07
N LEU A 300 -23.00 -7.78 12.85
CA LEU A 300 -23.29 -8.81 13.83
C LEU A 300 -22.11 -8.88 14.79
N ALA A 301 -22.21 -8.17 15.91
CA ALA A 301 -21.32 -8.36 17.05
C ALA A 301 -21.79 -9.63 17.77
N PHE A 302 -20.94 -10.65 17.82
CA PHE A 302 -21.06 -11.79 18.74
C PHE A 302 -20.16 -11.57 19.92
#